data_7149f66a390605784fb58992fe3c3478
#
_entry.id   7149f66a390605784fb58992fe3c3478
#
_cell.length_a   1.000
_cell.length_b   1.000
_cell.length_c   1.000
_cell.angle_alpha   90.00
_cell.angle_beta   90.00
_cell.angle_gamma   90.00
#
_symmetry.space_group_name_H-M   'P 1'
#
loop_
_entity.id
_entity.type
_entity.pdbx_description
1 polymer ?
#
loop_
_entity_poly.entity_id
_entity_poly.type
_entity_poly.pdbx_seq_one_letter_code
_entity_poly.pdbx_strand_id
1 'polypeptide(L)'
;NNTTNSKWKKMTISLNYEQTSNNFNKFNTSGINTNGIDSYFLSYAQGLPLDEISAFEGESITQAYSEIGTYFGYANQQAFLGFESFIIEPEDIDNPSNSSYYSNVNNAINNGYYQDYYFKSRGYNSKVNANIAFQYGDNLFLGANLNLHSIDYDQSTYLLESNNTVGEGTGVYVSDIGFENNLSVLGEGVSVQLGAIAKVSDVLRLGLTYDSPTWYTITEETSQFLNTTRYEVNEFETLIIDQTLNPNIINVFQDYKIQTPSKITGSGALVFKKVGLLSFDYSIKDYSSIKFRPSNDPHFIEQNSRISNTPVSYT
;
A
#
# COMPACT_ATOMS: atom_id res chain seq x y z
N ASN A 1 48.12 -29.28 29.71
CA ASN A 1 47.10 -28.49 30.41
C ASN A 1 47.17 -27.04 29.95
N ASN A 2 46.56 -26.77 28.80
CA ASN A 2 46.27 -25.38 28.37
C ASN A 2 44.98 -24.98 29.03
N THR A 3 45.01 -24.47 30.25
CA THR A 3 43.94 -23.66 30.80
C THR A 3 43.98 -22.30 30.12
N THR A 4 43.32 -22.19 28.97
CA THR A 4 43.07 -20.89 28.36
C THR A 4 42.21 -20.10 29.35
N ASN A 5 42.79 -19.06 29.94
CA ASN A 5 42.13 -18.10 30.85
C ASN A 5 41.21 -17.18 30.02
N SER A 6 40.33 -17.81 29.19
CA SER A 6 39.43 -17.08 28.35
C SER A 6 38.33 -16.41 29.21
N LYS A 7 38.16 -15.09 29.06
CA LYS A 7 37.07 -14.34 29.67
C LYS A 7 35.70 -14.60 29.02
N TRP A 8 35.72 -15.25 27.84
CA TRP A 8 34.47 -15.68 27.19
C TRP A 8 33.96 -16.95 27.87
N LYS A 9 32.77 -16.86 28.50
CA LYS A 9 32.23 -17.94 29.34
C LYS A 9 31.16 -18.76 28.65
N LYS A 10 30.34 -18.13 27.81
CA LYS A 10 29.19 -18.76 27.19
C LYS A 10 28.95 -18.19 25.80
N MET A 11 28.63 -19.07 24.86
CA MET A 11 28.06 -18.73 23.56
C MET A 11 26.70 -19.41 23.43
N THR A 12 25.75 -18.70 22.86
CA THR A 12 24.42 -19.24 22.57
C THR A 12 24.05 -18.86 21.12
N ILE A 13 23.51 -19.83 20.40
CA ILE A 13 22.97 -19.63 19.04
C ILE A 13 21.49 -20.01 19.10
N SER A 14 20.66 -19.24 18.46
CA SER A 14 19.25 -19.57 18.32
C SER A 14 18.71 -19.17 16.95
N LEU A 15 17.69 -19.88 16.50
CA LEU A 15 16.91 -19.59 15.31
C LEU A 15 15.46 -19.49 15.74
N ASN A 16 14.79 -18.39 15.36
CA ASN A 16 13.42 -18.15 15.72
C ASN A 16 12.62 -17.72 14.48
N TYR A 17 11.37 -18.06 14.47
CA TYR A 17 10.35 -17.52 13.54
C TYR A 17 9.35 -16.71 14.34
N GLU A 18 8.98 -15.55 13.81
CA GLU A 18 7.99 -14.66 14.43
C GLU A 18 7.06 -14.12 13.36
N GLN A 19 5.76 -14.26 13.58
CA GLN A 19 4.76 -13.50 12.84
C GLN A 19 4.61 -12.14 13.51
N THR A 20 5.03 -11.07 12.80
CA THR A 20 5.11 -9.70 13.36
C THR A 20 3.81 -8.93 13.25
N SER A 21 2.98 -9.25 12.25
CA SER A 21 1.63 -8.72 12.11
C SER A 21 0.70 -9.71 11.42
N ASN A 22 -0.60 -9.54 11.66
CA ASN A 22 -1.67 -10.17 10.94
C ASN A 22 -2.47 -9.04 10.25
N ASN A 23 -2.57 -9.11 8.93
CA ASN A 23 -3.19 -8.07 8.10
C ASN A 23 -4.67 -8.41 7.79
N PHE A 24 -5.26 -9.38 8.48
CA PHE A 24 -6.66 -9.70 8.28
C PHE A 24 -7.55 -8.56 8.80
N ASN A 25 -8.27 -7.95 7.86
CA ASN A 25 -9.27 -6.93 8.16
C ASN A 25 -10.43 -7.05 7.17
N LYS A 26 -11.63 -6.80 7.63
CA LYS A 26 -12.83 -6.76 6.80
C LYS A 26 -13.83 -5.78 7.41
N PHE A 27 -14.26 -4.83 6.62
CA PHE A 27 -15.37 -3.93 6.98
C PHE A 27 -16.15 -3.53 5.74
N ASN A 28 -17.36 -3.04 5.97
CA ASN A 28 -18.14 -2.31 4.99
C ASN A 28 -18.68 -1.04 5.64
N THR A 29 -18.89 -0.04 4.81
CA THR A 29 -19.51 1.22 5.21
C THR A 29 -20.37 1.73 4.08
N SER A 30 -21.48 2.36 4.40
CA SER A 30 -22.38 2.96 3.41
C SER A 30 -22.84 4.33 3.85
N GLY A 31 -23.18 5.15 2.88
CA GLY A 31 -23.68 6.49 3.14
C GLY A 31 -23.81 7.32 1.87
N ILE A 32 -24.22 8.57 2.06
CA ILE A 32 -24.31 9.55 0.99
C ILE A 32 -23.03 10.37 0.98
N ASN A 33 -22.37 10.46 -0.18
CA ASN A 33 -21.17 11.25 -0.43
C ASN A 33 -21.48 12.32 -1.49
N THR A 34 -20.86 13.47 -1.39
CA THR A 34 -20.96 14.55 -2.39
C THR A 34 -20.00 14.37 -3.56
N ASN A 35 -18.99 13.53 -3.41
CA ASN A 35 -18.01 13.20 -4.45
C ASN A 35 -18.31 11.82 -5.02
N GLY A 36 -18.59 11.76 -6.32
CA GLY A 36 -18.79 10.52 -7.06
C GLY A 36 -17.46 9.91 -7.51
N ILE A 37 -17.52 8.62 -7.89
CA ILE A 37 -16.37 7.90 -8.44
C ILE A 37 -15.96 8.44 -9.82
N ASP A 38 -16.82 9.13 -10.51
CA ASP A 38 -16.51 9.83 -11.75
C ASP A 38 -15.35 10.81 -11.60
N SER A 39 -15.24 11.46 -10.44
CA SER A 39 -14.12 12.36 -10.12
C SER A 39 -12.76 11.64 -10.14
N TYR A 40 -12.74 10.36 -9.77
CA TYR A 40 -11.53 9.52 -9.88
C TYR A 40 -11.11 9.37 -11.33
N PHE A 41 -12.01 8.93 -12.22
CA PHE A 41 -11.72 8.73 -13.63
C PHE A 41 -11.40 10.04 -14.34
N LEU A 42 -12.14 11.12 -14.06
CA LEU A 42 -11.84 12.45 -14.57
C LEU A 42 -10.45 12.94 -14.18
N SER A 43 -10.01 12.68 -12.94
CA SER A 43 -8.70 13.11 -12.48
C SER A 43 -7.55 12.46 -13.26
N TYR A 44 -7.77 11.26 -13.82
CA TYR A 44 -6.81 10.59 -14.68
C TYR A 44 -6.94 11.01 -16.14
N ALA A 45 -8.14 11.24 -16.64
CA ALA A 45 -8.40 11.53 -18.06
C ALA A 45 -8.05 12.97 -18.46
N GLN A 46 -8.32 13.95 -17.59
CA GLN A 46 -8.10 15.36 -17.93
C GLN A 46 -6.64 15.62 -18.36
N GLY A 47 -6.50 16.16 -19.58
CA GLY A 47 -5.23 16.46 -20.19
C GLY A 47 -4.61 15.32 -21.02
N LEU A 48 -5.16 14.10 -20.99
CA LEU A 48 -4.72 13.00 -21.83
C LEU A 48 -5.44 13.03 -23.18
N PRO A 49 -4.75 12.83 -24.32
CA PRO A 49 -5.37 12.69 -25.63
C PRO A 49 -6.33 11.49 -25.69
N LEU A 50 -7.42 11.63 -26.43
CA LEU A 50 -8.45 10.58 -26.55
C LEU A 50 -7.90 9.28 -27.17
N ASP A 51 -7.01 9.40 -28.15
CA ASP A 51 -6.36 8.25 -28.79
C ASP A 51 -5.40 7.47 -27.87
N GLU A 52 -4.97 8.05 -26.76
CA GLU A 52 -4.16 7.36 -25.74
C GLU A 52 -5.00 6.61 -24.69
N ILE A 53 -6.32 6.80 -24.68
CA ILE A 53 -7.23 6.22 -23.69
C ILE A 53 -8.45 5.51 -24.33
N SER A 54 -8.39 5.19 -25.62
CA SER A 54 -9.45 4.50 -26.36
C SER A 54 -8.94 3.24 -27.04
N ALA A 55 -9.81 2.25 -27.23
CA ALA A 55 -9.51 1.05 -28.00
C ALA A 55 -9.51 1.36 -29.49
N PHE A 56 -8.63 0.70 -30.25
CA PHE A 56 -8.70 0.73 -31.71
C PHE A 56 -9.86 -0.13 -32.22
N GLU A 57 -10.33 0.16 -33.45
CA GLU A 57 -11.42 -0.58 -34.08
C GLU A 57 -11.08 -2.09 -34.17
N GLY A 58 -11.94 -2.92 -33.61
CA GLY A 58 -11.80 -4.38 -33.58
C GLY A 58 -10.91 -4.92 -32.45
N GLU A 59 -10.39 -4.06 -31.61
CA GLU A 59 -9.58 -4.45 -30.47
C GLU A 59 -10.47 -4.89 -29.29
N SER A 60 -10.03 -5.91 -28.56
CA SER A 60 -10.71 -6.32 -27.34
C SER A 60 -10.32 -5.43 -26.15
N ILE A 61 -11.21 -5.31 -25.16
CA ILE A 61 -10.93 -4.57 -23.91
C ILE A 61 -9.61 -5.06 -23.24
N THR A 62 -9.38 -6.36 -23.20
CA THR A 62 -8.15 -6.95 -22.65
C THR A 62 -6.91 -6.48 -23.38
N GLN A 63 -6.96 -6.47 -24.71
CA GLN A 63 -5.84 -6.06 -25.56
C GLN A 63 -5.59 -4.55 -25.41
N ALA A 64 -6.62 -3.72 -25.61
CA ALA A 64 -6.51 -2.26 -25.45
C ALA A 64 -5.95 -1.86 -24.07
N TYR A 65 -6.51 -2.43 -23.00
CA TYR A 65 -6.05 -2.16 -21.64
C TYR A 65 -4.57 -2.53 -21.44
N SER A 66 -4.13 -3.68 -22.00
CA SER A 66 -2.75 -4.14 -21.91
C SER A 66 -1.79 -3.24 -22.69
N GLU A 67 -2.16 -2.87 -23.93
CA GLU A 67 -1.35 -2.03 -24.80
C GLU A 67 -1.25 -0.61 -24.25
N ILE A 68 -2.36 0.00 -23.81
CA ILE A 68 -2.38 1.30 -23.15
C ILE A 68 -1.46 1.29 -21.93
N GLY A 69 -1.53 0.26 -21.07
CA GLY A 69 -0.65 0.15 -19.93
C GLY A 69 0.84 0.06 -20.29
N THR A 70 1.14 -0.62 -21.39
CA THR A 70 2.52 -0.81 -21.87
C THR A 70 3.12 0.48 -22.46
N TYR A 71 2.33 1.22 -23.24
CA TYR A 71 2.85 2.41 -23.96
C TYR A 71 2.68 3.72 -23.20
N PHE A 72 1.57 3.87 -22.45
CA PHE A 72 1.20 5.12 -21.79
C PHE A 72 1.18 5.01 -20.25
N GLY A 73 1.08 3.80 -19.71
CA GLY A 73 1.13 3.54 -18.28
C GLY A 73 -0.21 3.45 -17.57
N TYR A 74 -0.13 3.30 -16.25
CA TYR A 74 -1.29 3.02 -15.39
C TYR A 74 -2.34 4.15 -15.40
N ALA A 75 -1.94 5.40 -15.48
CA ALA A 75 -2.86 6.54 -15.49
C ALA A 75 -3.82 6.47 -16.69
N ASN A 76 -3.28 6.18 -17.89
CA ASN A 76 -4.07 6.04 -19.11
C ASN A 76 -5.00 4.81 -19.03
N GLN A 77 -4.58 3.71 -18.38
CA GLN A 77 -5.47 2.56 -18.13
C GLN A 77 -6.68 2.94 -17.27
N GLN A 78 -6.51 3.81 -16.26
CA GLN A 78 -7.61 4.27 -15.44
C GLN A 78 -8.57 5.16 -16.25
N ALA A 79 -8.03 6.08 -17.03
CA ALA A 79 -8.82 6.92 -17.94
C ALA A 79 -9.59 6.07 -18.96
N PHE A 80 -8.95 5.05 -19.55
CA PHE A 80 -9.56 4.08 -20.46
C PHE A 80 -10.76 3.36 -19.81
N LEU A 81 -10.64 2.89 -18.57
CA LEU A 81 -11.76 2.26 -17.86
C LEU A 81 -12.94 3.22 -17.69
N GLY A 82 -12.68 4.48 -17.35
CA GLY A 82 -13.69 5.50 -17.21
C GLY A 82 -14.38 5.83 -18.53
N PHE A 83 -13.62 5.91 -19.62
CA PHE A 83 -14.12 6.19 -20.97
C PHE A 83 -14.94 5.01 -21.53
N GLU A 84 -14.37 3.81 -21.56
CA GLU A 84 -15.04 2.61 -22.09
C GLU A 84 -16.28 2.18 -21.29
N SER A 85 -16.39 2.62 -20.03
CA SER A 85 -17.57 2.40 -19.20
C SER A 85 -18.66 3.48 -19.34
N PHE A 86 -18.43 4.50 -20.15
CA PHE A 86 -19.28 5.67 -20.31
C PHE A 86 -19.42 6.53 -19.03
N ILE A 87 -18.61 6.30 -18.00
CA ILE A 87 -18.59 7.15 -16.80
C ILE A 87 -18.16 8.56 -17.17
N ILE A 88 -17.18 8.66 -18.07
CA ILE A 88 -16.69 9.91 -18.63
C ILE A 88 -16.76 9.88 -20.15
N GLU A 89 -16.99 11.03 -20.78
CA GLU A 89 -16.95 11.20 -22.23
C GLU A 89 -16.10 12.41 -22.61
N PRO A 90 -15.47 12.40 -23.82
CA PRO A 90 -14.74 13.55 -24.35
C PRO A 90 -15.73 14.65 -24.78
N GLU A 91 -15.31 15.92 -24.70
CA GLU A 91 -16.10 17.02 -25.26
C GLU A 91 -16.24 16.95 -26.78
N ASP A 92 -15.25 16.37 -27.48
CA ASP A 92 -15.25 16.16 -28.93
C ASP A 92 -14.75 14.73 -29.23
N ILE A 93 -15.69 13.83 -29.48
CA ILE A 93 -15.42 12.40 -29.77
C ILE A 93 -14.77 12.20 -31.13
N ASP A 94 -14.95 13.11 -32.08
CA ASP A 94 -14.37 13.03 -33.41
C ASP A 94 -12.92 13.54 -33.47
N ASN A 95 -12.42 14.11 -32.39
CA ASN A 95 -11.06 14.64 -32.29
C ASN A 95 -10.14 13.71 -31.49
N PRO A 96 -9.25 12.94 -32.10
CA PRO A 96 -8.33 12.05 -31.38
C PRO A 96 -7.42 12.76 -30.38
N SER A 97 -7.15 14.05 -30.59
CA SER A 97 -6.35 14.88 -29.69
C SER A 97 -7.19 15.61 -28.62
N ASN A 98 -8.50 15.29 -28.51
CA ASN A 98 -9.30 15.83 -27.42
C ASN A 98 -8.69 15.45 -26.07
N SER A 99 -8.64 16.39 -25.14
CA SER A 99 -8.06 16.20 -23.82
C SER A 99 -8.93 16.76 -22.70
N SER A 100 -10.19 17.07 -23.02
CA SER A 100 -11.19 17.58 -22.07
C SER A 100 -12.35 16.59 -21.98
N TYR A 101 -12.72 16.23 -20.76
CA TYR A 101 -13.72 15.20 -20.49
C TYR A 101 -14.76 15.69 -19.48
N TYR A 102 -15.97 15.19 -19.59
CA TYR A 102 -17.05 15.44 -18.65
C TYR A 102 -17.64 14.13 -18.12
N SER A 103 -18.38 14.22 -17.03
CA SER A 103 -19.02 13.08 -16.38
C SER A 103 -20.42 12.86 -16.91
N ASN A 104 -20.76 11.59 -17.17
CA ASN A 104 -22.13 11.13 -17.43
C ASN A 104 -22.84 10.68 -16.15
N VAL A 105 -22.17 10.74 -15.00
CA VAL A 105 -22.80 10.46 -13.71
C VAL A 105 -23.56 11.69 -13.26
N ASN A 106 -24.89 11.64 -13.42
CA ASN A 106 -25.74 12.75 -13.05
C ASN A 106 -25.83 12.88 -11.54
N ASN A 107 -25.24 13.94 -10.99
CA ASN A 107 -25.48 14.32 -9.62
C ASN A 107 -26.90 14.97 -9.55
N ALA A 108 -27.89 14.15 -9.27
CA ALA A 108 -29.23 14.62 -9.10
C ALA A 108 -29.34 15.57 -7.94
N ILE A 109 -29.21 16.83 -8.26
CA ILE A 109 -29.76 17.95 -7.49
C ILE A 109 -29.65 17.76 -5.97
N ASN A 110 -28.53 18.08 -5.41
CA ASN A 110 -28.24 18.25 -3.96
C ASN A 110 -28.28 17.04 -3.05
N ASN A 111 -28.45 15.80 -3.51
CA ASN A 111 -28.56 14.65 -2.62
C ASN A 111 -27.29 13.79 -2.54
N GLY A 112 -26.30 14.02 -3.42
CA GLY A 112 -25.07 13.22 -3.48
C GLY A 112 -25.29 11.80 -4.01
N TYR A 113 -24.28 11.00 -3.91
CA TYR A 113 -24.22 9.61 -4.36
C TYR A 113 -24.37 8.68 -3.17
N TYR A 114 -25.25 7.68 -3.25
CA TYR A 114 -25.25 6.59 -2.30
C TYR A 114 -24.09 5.66 -2.61
N GLN A 115 -23.20 5.45 -1.65
CA GLN A 115 -22.03 4.61 -1.79
C GLN A 115 -22.02 3.51 -0.74
N ASP A 116 -21.74 2.27 -1.19
CA ASP A 116 -21.39 1.12 -0.37
C ASP A 116 -19.93 0.75 -0.65
N TYR A 117 -19.09 0.83 0.37
CA TYR A 117 -17.68 0.50 0.27
C TYR A 117 -17.37 -0.76 1.08
N TYR A 118 -16.84 -1.75 0.40
CA TYR A 118 -16.38 -3.01 0.98
C TYR A 118 -14.86 -3.07 0.93
N PHE A 119 -14.29 -3.36 2.06
CA PHE A 119 -12.85 -3.56 2.23
C PHE A 119 -12.57 -4.92 2.80
N LYS A 120 -11.61 -5.63 2.23
CA LYS A 120 -11.07 -6.88 2.75
C LYS A 120 -9.57 -6.89 2.54
N SER A 121 -8.83 -7.21 3.60
CA SER A 121 -7.41 -7.53 3.50
C SER A 121 -7.10 -8.84 4.20
N ARG A 122 -6.00 -9.47 3.79
CA ARG A 122 -5.44 -10.68 4.38
C ARG A 122 -3.93 -10.69 4.20
N GLY A 123 -3.30 -11.66 4.85
CA GLY A 123 -1.86 -11.83 4.81
C GLY A 123 -1.21 -11.59 6.16
N TYR A 124 0.10 -11.61 6.19
CA TYR A 124 0.87 -11.45 7.42
C TYR A 124 2.28 -10.98 7.12
N ASN A 125 2.88 -10.30 8.09
CA ASN A 125 4.31 -10.04 8.05
C ASN A 125 5.01 -10.99 9.01
N SER A 126 6.15 -11.51 8.60
CA SER A 126 6.93 -12.43 9.40
C SER A 126 8.42 -12.11 9.34
N LYS A 127 9.17 -12.68 10.26
CA LYS A 127 10.62 -12.68 10.19
C LYS A 127 11.20 -13.98 10.71
N VAL A 128 12.27 -14.42 10.08
CA VAL A 128 13.20 -15.43 10.59
C VAL A 128 14.38 -14.69 11.21
N ASN A 129 14.73 -15.04 12.42
CA ASN A 129 15.78 -14.41 13.20
C ASN A 129 16.85 -15.43 13.55
N ALA A 130 18.09 -15.22 13.10
CA ALA A 130 19.27 -15.96 13.52
C ALA A 130 20.05 -15.12 14.55
N ASN A 131 20.19 -15.64 15.76
CA ASN A 131 20.84 -14.96 16.88
C ASN A 131 22.13 -15.66 17.29
N ILE A 132 23.13 -14.86 17.62
CA ILE A 132 24.34 -15.28 18.35
C ILE A 132 24.55 -14.36 19.54
N ALA A 133 24.76 -14.94 20.71
CA ALA A 133 25.02 -14.20 21.93
C ALA A 133 26.24 -14.76 22.70
N PHE A 134 26.95 -13.86 23.35
CA PHE A 134 28.17 -14.14 24.08
C PHE A 134 28.10 -13.55 25.49
N GLN A 135 28.66 -14.28 26.44
CA GLN A 135 28.93 -13.78 27.78
C GLN A 135 30.43 -13.57 27.97
N TYR A 136 30.80 -12.33 28.30
CA TYR A 136 32.18 -11.95 28.63
C TYR A 136 32.29 -11.63 30.12
N GLY A 137 33.11 -12.37 30.81
CA GLY A 137 33.15 -12.33 32.28
C GLY A 137 31.78 -12.67 32.89
N ASP A 138 31.48 -12.07 34.04
CA ASP A 138 30.20 -12.26 34.75
C ASP A 138 29.16 -11.16 34.45
N ASN A 139 29.61 -10.07 33.84
CA ASN A 139 28.88 -8.84 33.86
C ASN A 139 28.48 -8.32 32.47
N LEU A 140 29.08 -8.79 31.37
CA LEU A 140 28.79 -8.27 30.03
C LEU A 140 28.24 -9.38 29.14
N PHE A 141 27.11 -9.05 28.48
CA PHE A 141 26.44 -9.90 27.49
C PHE A 141 26.35 -9.12 26.19
N LEU A 142 26.75 -9.72 25.09
CA LEU A 142 26.72 -9.15 23.76
C LEU A 142 25.89 -10.07 22.87
N GLY A 143 25.08 -9.50 21.99
CA GLY A 143 24.27 -10.25 21.05
C GLY A 143 24.21 -9.57 19.69
N ALA A 144 24.04 -10.39 18.66
CA ALA A 144 23.77 -9.96 17.31
C ALA A 144 22.67 -10.82 16.69
N ASN A 145 21.77 -10.19 15.94
CA ASN A 145 20.73 -10.84 15.17
C ASN A 145 20.88 -10.49 13.70
N LEU A 146 20.66 -11.46 12.85
CA LEU A 146 20.32 -11.27 11.44
C LEU A 146 18.85 -11.62 11.28
N ASN A 147 18.08 -10.68 10.73
CA ASN A 147 16.65 -10.83 10.50
C ASN A 147 16.36 -10.87 9.01
N LEU A 148 15.65 -11.89 8.56
CA LEU A 148 15.06 -12.00 7.24
C LEU A 148 13.56 -11.77 7.38
N HIS A 149 13.05 -10.74 6.71
CA HIS A 149 11.65 -10.31 6.80
C HIS A 149 10.89 -10.73 5.56
N SER A 150 9.62 -11.07 5.73
CA SER A 150 8.69 -11.34 4.64
C SER A 150 7.38 -10.58 4.87
N ILE A 151 6.86 -10.01 3.80
CA ILE A 151 5.56 -9.35 3.73
C ILE A 151 4.72 -10.13 2.71
N ASP A 152 3.51 -10.48 3.12
CA ASP A 152 2.47 -11.05 2.28
C ASP A 152 1.19 -10.28 2.60
N TYR A 153 0.66 -9.54 1.62
CA TYR A 153 -0.49 -8.69 1.81
C TYR A 153 -1.35 -8.66 0.55
N ASP A 154 -2.60 -9.11 0.69
CA ASP A 154 -3.63 -8.95 -0.33
C ASP A 154 -4.73 -8.03 0.18
N GLN A 155 -5.20 -7.16 -0.70
CA GLN A 155 -6.33 -6.26 -0.46
C GLN A 155 -7.31 -6.36 -1.62
N SER A 156 -8.59 -6.41 -1.30
CA SER A 156 -9.68 -6.23 -2.25
C SER A 156 -10.61 -5.14 -1.74
N THR A 157 -10.93 -4.21 -2.60
CA THR A 157 -11.92 -3.16 -2.36
C THR A 157 -13.00 -3.23 -3.42
N TYR A 158 -14.24 -3.00 -3.03
CA TYR A 158 -15.37 -2.86 -3.94
C TYR A 158 -16.19 -1.64 -3.53
N LEU A 159 -16.31 -0.69 -4.44
CA LEU A 159 -17.17 0.47 -4.29
C LEU A 159 -18.38 0.28 -5.20
N LEU A 160 -19.56 0.23 -4.61
CA LEU A 160 -20.82 0.37 -5.32
C LEU A 160 -21.29 1.81 -5.13
N GLU A 161 -21.52 2.50 -6.22
CA GLU A 161 -22.11 3.84 -6.23
C GLU A 161 -23.43 3.80 -7.00
N SER A 162 -24.47 4.38 -6.43
CA SER A 162 -25.80 4.47 -7.04
C SER A 162 -26.32 5.89 -7.01
N ASN A 163 -26.82 6.30 -8.16
CA ASN A 163 -27.52 7.54 -8.34
C ASN A 163 -28.89 7.22 -8.96
N ASN A 164 -29.95 7.29 -8.16
CA ASN A 164 -31.31 6.90 -8.57
C ASN A 164 -31.98 7.87 -9.57
N THR A 165 -31.22 8.79 -10.15
CA THR A 165 -31.79 9.77 -11.09
C THR A 165 -31.38 9.49 -12.52
N VAL A 166 -32.39 9.25 -13.34
CA VAL A 166 -32.26 9.38 -14.79
C VAL A 166 -32.20 10.87 -15.09
N GLY A 167 -31.24 11.31 -15.93
CA GLY A 167 -31.10 12.70 -16.31
C GLY A 167 -32.38 13.22 -17.01
N GLU A 168 -32.64 14.52 -16.89
CA GLU A 168 -33.68 15.18 -17.65
C GLU A 168 -33.13 15.51 -19.06
N GLY A 169 -33.77 14.96 -20.09
CA GLY A 169 -33.39 15.21 -21.48
C GLY A 169 -32.78 14.02 -22.20
N THR A 170 -32.37 14.24 -23.45
CA THR A 170 -31.66 13.23 -24.25
C THR A 170 -30.17 13.15 -23.89
N GLY A 171 -29.61 11.96 -23.92
CA GLY A 171 -28.18 11.74 -23.62
C GLY A 171 -27.89 10.42 -22.94
N VAL A 172 -26.63 10.24 -22.51
CA VAL A 172 -26.17 9.09 -21.75
C VAL A 172 -26.06 9.47 -20.26
N TYR A 173 -26.59 8.62 -19.40
CA TYR A 173 -26.58 8.83 -17.95
C TYR A 173 -26.21 7.54 -17.24
N VAL A 174 -25.15 7.55 -16.46
CA VAL A 174 -24.72 6.40 -15.66
C VAL A 174 -25.34 6.49 -14.27
N SER A 175 -26.08 5.43 -13.87
CA SER A 175 -26.82 5.39 -12.60
C SER A 175 -26.13 4.58 -11.53
N ASP A 176 -25.53 3.46 -11.91
CA ASP A 176 -24.91 2.53 -10.97
C ASP A 176 -23.51 2.17 -11.46
N ILE A 177 -22.56 2.18 -10.55
CA ILE A 177 -21.16 1.88 -10.82
C ILE A 177 -20.65 0.94 -9.73
N GLY A 178 -20.16 -0.23 -10.13
CA GLY A 178 -19.43 -1.14 -9.24
C GLY A 178 -17.96 -1.19 -9.67
N PHE A 179 -17.06 -0.79 -8.79
CA PHE A 179 -15.62 -0.76 -9.07
C PHE A 179 -14.86 -1.62 -8.05
N GLU A 180 -14.26 -2.70 -8.55
CA GLU A 180 -13.39 -3.59 -7.78
C GLU A 180 -11.92 -3.29 -8.07
N ASN A 181 -11.14 -3.19 -7.00
CA ASN A 181 -9.71 -2.96 -7.07
C ASN A 181 -9.02 -3.99 -6.18
N ASN A 182 -8.14 -4.81 -6.75
CA ASN A 182 -7.36 -5.80 -6.05
C ASN A 182 -5.90 -5.39 -6.07
N LEU A 183 -5.24 -5.52 -4.93
CA LEU A 183 -3.81 -5.25 -4.74
C LEU A 183 -3.18 -6.44 -4.03
N SER A 184 -2.09 -6.97 -4.58
CA SER A 184 -1.21 -7.93 -3.93
C SER A 184 0.17 -7.33 -3.75
N VAL A 185 0.73 -7.44 -2.54
CA VAL A 185 2.04 -6.92 -2.18
C VAL A 185 2.87 -8.02 -1.58
N LEU A 186 3.98 -8.34 -2.23
CA LEU A 186 5.01 -9.23 -1.71
C LEU A 186 6.23 -8.41 -1.35
N GLY A 187 6.84 -8.74 -0.20
CA GLY A 187 8.02 -8.03 0.27
C GLY A 187 9.03 -8.95 0.94
N GLU A 188 10.29 -8.78 0.58
CA GLU A 188 11.40 -9.44 1.24
C GLU A 188 12.37 -8.39 1.80
N GLY A 189 12.86 -8.60 3.02
CA GLY A 189 13.72 -7.61 3.66
C GLY A 189 14.79 -8.23 4.56
N VAL A 190 15.84 -7.45 4.81
CA VAL A 190 16.92 -7.82 5.70
C VAL A 190 17.23 -6.70 6.68
N SER A 191 17.51 -7.05 7.94
CA SER A 191 18.01 -6.13 8.96
C SER A 191 18.96 -6.82 9.91
N VAL A 192 19.75 -6.02 10.63
CA VAL A 192 20.68 -6.47 11.67
C VAL A 192 20.33 -5.78 12.98
N GLN A 193 20.46 -6.51 14.07
CA GLN A 193 20.29 -5.96 15.41
C GLN A 193 21.52 -6.29 16.24
N LEU A 194 22.03 -5.31 16.97
CA LEU A 194 23.13 -5.45 17.93
C LEU A 194 22.64 -5.07 19.31
N GLY A 195 23.04 -5.85 20.31
CA GLY A 195 22.66 -5.60 21.69
C GLY A 195 23.76 -5.85 22.68
N ALA A 196 23.78 -5.08 23.74
CA ALA A 196 24.66 -5.26 24.88
C ALA A 196 23.87 -5.10 26.19
N ILE A 197 24.16 -5.97 27.17
CA ILE A 197 23.63 -5.85 28.54
C ILE A 197 24.80 -5.90 29.50
N ALA A 198 24.90 -4.90 30.40
CA ALA A 198 25.88 -4.83 31.45
C ALA A 198 25.22 -5.00 32.83
N LYS A 199 25.68 -5.94 33.64
CA LYS A 199 25.38 -6.01 35.07
C LYS A 199 26.30 -5.05 35.79
N VAL A 200 25.81 -3.83 36.09
CA VAL A 200 26.59 -2.78 36.75
C VAL A 200 26.79 -3.09 38.25
N SER A 201 25.77 -3.71 38.82
CA SER A 201 25.80 -4.22 40.20
C SER A 201 24.86 -5.43 40.35
N ASP A 202 24.74 -5.97 41.56
CA ASP A 202 23.81 -7.08 41.84
C ASP A 202 22.34 -6.66 41.64
N VAL A 203 22.06 -5.36 41.69
CA VAL A 203 20.71 -4.79 41.57
C VAL A 203 20.49 -4.15 40.20
N LEU A 204 21.50 -3.44 39.65
CA LEU A 204 21.34 -2.61 38.44
C LEU A 204 21.87 -3.33 37.19
N ARG A 205 21.05 -3.36 36.15
CA ARG A 205 21.41 -3.78 34.80
C ARG A 205 21.10 -2.66 33.81
N LEU A 206 22.00 -2.41 32.87
CA LEU A 206 21.82 -1.47 31.78
C LEU A 206 21.91 -2.24 30.46
N GLY A 207 21.09 -1.84 29.51
CA GLY A 207 21.05 -2.38 28.17
C GLY A 207 21.12 -1.31 27.10
N LEU A 208 21.70 -1.64 25.97
CA LEU A 208 21.69 -0.82 24.76
C LEU A 208 21.44 -1.73 23.56
N THR A 209 20.48 -1.35 22.72
CA THR A 209 20.19 -2.07 21.48
C THR A 209 20.15 -1.10 20.30
N TYR A 210 20.75 -1.52 19.19
CA TYR A 210 20.68 -0.85 17.91
C TYR A 210 20.01 -1.79 16.91
N ASP A 211 18.91 -1.36 16.33
CA ASP A 211 18.23 -1.99 15.21
C ASP A 211 18.60 -1.21 13.94
N SER A 212 19.21 -1.85 12.97
CA SER A 212 19.49 -1.23 11.67
C SER A 212 18.18 -0.89 10.94
N PRO A 213 18.21 -0.06 9.91
CA PRO A 213 17.15 -0.05 8.92
C PRO A 213 16.86 -1.46 8.42
N THR A 214 15.60 -1.73 8.07
CA THR A 214 15.24 -2.87 7.23
C THR A 214 15.20 -2.41 5.78
N TRP A 215 15.91 -3.12 4.92
CA TRP A 215 15.89 -2.89 3.49
C TRP A 215 14.97 -3.91 2.85
N TYR A 216 13.80 -3.44 2.42
CA TYR A 216 12.82 -4.24 1.70
C TYR A 216 12.97 -4.09 0.20
N THR A 217 12.73 -5.16 -0.53
CA THR A 217 12.33 -5.16 -1.95
C THR A 217 10.85 -5.51 -1.99
N ILE A 218 10.06 -4.70 -2.68
CA ILE A 218 8.60 -4.81 -2.75
C ILE A 218 8.21 -5.03 -4.21
N THR A 219 7.35 -6.00 -4.42
CA THR A 219 6.65 -6.26 -5.68
C THR A 219 5.16 -6.01 -5.46
N GLU A 220 4.52 -5.27 -6.36
CA GLU A 220 3.09 -4.98 -6.32
C GLU A 220 2.40 -5.42 -7.60
N GLU A 221 1.21 -6.00 -7.44
CA GLU A 221 0.34 -6.42 -8.52
C GLU A 221 -1.06 -5.87 -8.28
N THR A 222 -1.70 -5.37 -9.36
CA THR A 222 -3.09 -4.91 -9.30
C THR A 222 -3.94 -5.51 -10.38
N SER A 223 -5.21 -5.73 -10.08
CA SER A 223 -6.24 -6.04 -11.08
C SER A 223 -7.52 -5.28 -10.77
N GLN A 224 -8.29 -5.00 -11.81
CA GLN A 224 -9.47 -4.16 -11.72
C GLN A 224 -10.64 -4.78 -12.47
N PHE A 225 -11.83 -4.49 -11.96
CA PHE A 225 -13.10 -4.89 -12.55
C PHE A 225 -14.08 -3.75 -12.37
N LEU A 226 -14.83 -3.42 -13.43
CA LEU A 226 -15.78 -2.33 -13.45
C LEU A 226 -17.09 -2.80 -14.07
N ASN A 227 -18.20 -2.47 -13.45
CA ASN A 227 -19.53 -2.63 -14.05
C ASN A 227 -20.33 -1.33 -13.92
N THR A 228 -21.14 -1.03 -14.92
CA THR A 228 -22.01 0.14 -14.94
C THR A 228 -23.39 -0.22 -15.45
N THR A 229 -24.39 0.47 -14.92
CA THR A 229 -25.73 0.54 -15.51
C THR A 229 -25.91 1.96 -16.04
N ARG A 230 -26.22 2.09 -17.33
CA ARG A 230 -26.48 3.38 -17.97
C ARG A 230 -27.82 3.44 -18.66
N TYR A 231 -28.33 4.62 -18.79
CA TYR A 231 -29.53 4.99 -19.55
C TYR A 231 -29.10 5.75 -20.79
N GLU A 232 -29.53 5.29 -21.95
CA GLU A 232 -29.40 6.01 -23.21
C GLU A 232 -30.79 6.54 -23.58
N VAL A 233 -30.98 7.84 -23.45
CA VAL A 233 -32.26 8.51 -23.61
C VAL A 233 -32.29 9.27 -24.95
N ASN A 234 -33.22 8.94 -25.81
CA ASN A 234 -33.48 9.68 -27.02
C ASN A 234 -34.96 10.15 -27.06
N GLU A 235 -35.37 10.83 -28.12
CA GLU A 235 -36.74 11.37 -28.28
C GLU A 235 -37.85 10.29 -28.31
N PHE A 236 -37.49 9.02 -28.54
CA PHE A 236 -38.44 7.95 -28.78
C PHE A 236 -38.45 6.90 -27.68
N GLU A 237 -37.30 6.65 -27.08
CA GLU A 237 -37.12 5.55 -26.11
C GLU A 237 -36.02 5.84 -25.11
N THR A 238 -36.04 5.07 -24.02
CA THR A 238 -34.96 4.99 -23.04
C THR A 238 -34.49 3.55 -23.01
N LEU A 239 -33.21 3.33 -23.32
CA LEU A 239 -32.56 2.02 -23.21
C LEU A 239 -31.81 1.96 -21.88
N ILE A 240 -31.91 0.82 -21.22
CA ILE A 240 -31.12 0.50 -20.02
C ILE A 240 -30.09 -0.53 -20.43
N ILE A 241 -28.82 -0.23 -20.20
CA ILE A 241 -27.71 -1.06 -20.64
C ILE A 241 -26.81 -1.34 -19.44
N ASP A 242 -26.68 -2.63 -19.12
CA ASP A 242 -25.68 -3.11 -18.16
C ASP A 242 -24.42 -3.47 -18.91
N GLN A 243 -23.30 -2.91 -18.47
CA GLN A 243 -22.00 -3.17 -19.08
C GLN A 243 -21.02 -3.66 -18.02
N THR A 244 -20.18 -4.63 -18.40
CA THR A 244 -19.10 -5.15 -17.57
C THR A 244 -17.79 -4.97 -18.31
N LEU A 245 -16.85 -4.28 -17.71
CA LEU A 245 -15.47 -4.15 -18.15
C LEU A 245 -14.58 -5.00 -17.25
N ASN A 246 -14.10 -6.11 -17.78
CA ASN A 246 -13.11 -6.94 -17.13
C ASN A 246 -11.89 -7.06 -18.05
N PRO A 247 -10.85 -6.27 -17.85
CA PRO A 247 -9.64 -6.40 -18.64
C PRO A 247 -8.98 -7.77 -18.52
N ASN A 248 -9.21 -8.48 -17.42
CA ASN A 248 -8.59 -9.76 -17.09
C ASN A 248 -7.05 -9.71 -17.18
N ILE A 249 -6.50 -8.58 -16.77
CA ILE A 249 -5.07 -8.27 -16.75
C ILE A 249 -4.64 -8.07 -15.29
N ILE A 250 -3.48 -8.61 -14.96
CA ILE A 250 -2.75 -8.29 -13.73
C ILE A 250 -1.62 -7.34 -14.13
N ASN A 251 -1.68 -6.11 -13.64
CA ASN A 251 -0.59 -5.15 -13.77
C ASN A 251 0.48 -5.48 -12.73
N VAL A 252 1.66 -5.83 -13.18
CA VAL A 252 2.84 -6.06 -12.33
C VAL A 252 3.72 -4.83 -12.40
N PHE A 253 3.88 -4.16 -11.27
CA PHE A 253 4.73 -2.96 -11.20
C PHE A 253 6.20 -3.36 -11.02
N GLN A 254 7.10 -2.47 -11.46
CA GLN A 254 8.52 -2.67 -11.28
C GLN A 254 8.86 -2.71 -9.78
N ASP A 255 9.67 -3.68 -9.38
CA ASP A 255 10.15 -3.80 -8.01
C ASP A 255 10.82 -2.51 -7.54
N TYR A 256 10.48 -2.12 -6.32
CA TYR A 256 11.08 -0.97 -5.67
C TYR A 256 11.60 -1.32 -4.28
N LYS A 257 12.39 -0.44 -3.70
CA LYS A 257 12.97 -0.68 -2.38
C LYS A 257 12.49 0.35 -1.37
N ILE A 258 12.18 -0.16 -0.16
CA ILE A 258 11.89 0.65 1.00
C ILE A 258 12.96 0.44 2.05
N GLN A 259 13.56 1.52 2.52
CA GLN A 259 14.42 1.53 3.69
C GLN A 259 13.63 2.08 4.88
N THR A 260 13.46 1.27 5.94
CA THR A 260 12.83 1.72 7.18
C THR A 260 13.80 2.51 8.06
N PRO A 261 13.33 3.24 9.09
CA PRO A 261 14.23 3.89 10.04
C PRO A 261 14.99 2.89 10.90
N SER A 262 16.20 3.28 11.33
CA SER A 262 16.89 2.61 12.43
C SER A 262 16.24 2.97 13.78
N LYS A 263 16.51 2.13 14.80
CA LYS A 263 16.04 2.38 16.17
C LYS A 263 17.16 2.14 17.15
N ILE A 264 17.31 3.04 18.13
CA ILE A 264 18.19 2.88 19.28
C ILE A 264 17.33 2.77 20.52
N THR A 265 17.60 1.77 21.37
CA THR A 265 16.89 1.56 22.62
C THR A 265 17.88 1.51 23.79
N GLY A 266 17.72 2.37 24.77
CA GLY A 266 18.38 2.32 26.05
C GLY A 266 17.48 1.66 27.09
N SER A 267 18.02 0.71 27.86
CA SER A 267 17.25 -0.06 28.84
C SER A 267 17.89 0.00 30.22
N GLY A 268 17.06 0.08 31.26
CA GLY A 268 17.49 -0.02 32.65
C GLY A 268 16.62 -1.00 33.44
N ALA A 269 17.23 -1.84 34.28
CA ALA A 269 16.45 -2.74 35.11
C ALA A 269 17.03 -2.81 36.54
N LEU A 270 16.14 -2.74 37.53
CA LEU A 270 16.44 -2.95 38.94
C LEU A 270 15.91 -4.33 39.36
N VAL A 271 16.79 -5.19 39.84
CA VAL A 271 16.48 -6.56 40.24
C VAL A 271 16.57 -6.67 41.77
N PHE A 272 15.45 -6.90 42.43
CA PHE A 272 15.33 -7.00 43.90
C PHE A 272 15.35 -8.45 44.36
N LYS A 273 16.46 -9.17 44.05
CA LYS A 273 16.64 -10.60 44.39
C LYS A 273 15.40 -11.45 44.05
N LYS A 274 14.74 -12.00 45.07
CA LYS A 274 13.54 -12.85 44.92
C LYS A 274 12.22 -12.07 45.05
N VAL A 275 12.28 -10.74 45.22
CA VAL A 275 11.10 -9.92 45.55
C VAL A 275 10.44 -9.36 44.29
N GLY A 276 11.25 -8.91 43.30
CA GLY A 276 10.70 -8.32 42.10
C GLY A 276 11.74 -7.76 41.15
N LEU A 277 11.25 -7.24 40.03
CA LEU A 277 12.02 -6.58 38.99
C LEU A 277 11.24 -5.35 38.53
N LEU A 278 11.95 -4.23 38.36
CA LEU A 278 11.44 -3.04 37.69
C LEU A 278 12.32 -2.76 36.46
N SER A 279 11.72 -2.62 35.27
CA SER A 279 12.44 -2.28 34.06
C SER A 279 11.84 -1.03 33.38
N PHE A 280 12.70 -0.34 32.67
CA PHE A 280 12.36 0.82 31.86
C PHE A 280 13.16 0.77 30.55
N ASP A 281 12.47 1.00 29.43
CA ASP A 281 13.06 1.08 28.09
C ASP A 281 12.70 2.45 27.49
N TYR A 282 13.67 3.06 26.79
CA TYR A 282 13.48 4.28 26.03
C TYR A 282 14.04 4.10 24.62
N SER A 283 13.19 4.30 23.61
CA SER A 283 13.55 4.10 22.21
C SER A 283 13.46 5.42 21.43
N ILE A 284 14.39 5.60 20.51
CA ILE A 284 14.40 6.70 19.53
C ILE A 284 14.35 6.09 18.13
N LYS A 285 13.41 6.58 17.30
CA LYS A 285 13.23 6.17 15.91
C LYS A 285 12.92 7.40 15.07
N ASP A 286 13.76 7.68 14.08
CA ASP A 286 13.61 8.83 13.20
C ASP A 286 12.92 8.42 11.88
N TYR A 287 11.64 8.72 11.77
CA TYR A 287 10.83 8.40 10.60
C TYR A 287 11.18 9.23 9.37
N SER A 288 11.85 10.38 9.51
CA SER A 288 12.33 11.18 8.38
C SER A 288 13.42 10.47 7.57
N SER A 289 14.01 9.42 8.13
CA SER A 289 15.04 8.59 7.49
C SER A 289 14.51 7.48 6.57
N ILE A 290 13.19 7.31 6.46
CA ILE A 290 12.57 6.39 5.49
C ILE A 290 12.91 6.83 4.07
N LYS A 291 13.22 5.86 3.19
CA LYS A 291 13.55 6.14 1.78
C LYS A 291 12.94 5.12 0.86
N PHE A 292 12.31 5.62 -0.21
CA PHE A 292 11.93 4.86 -1.38
C PHE A 292 13.04 4.94 -2.44
N ARG A 293 13.25 3.85 -3.16
CA ARG A 293 14.26 3.76 -4.23
C ARG A 293 13.69 3.00 -5.44
N PRO A 294 14.11 3.33 -6.67
CA PRO A 294 15.21 4.23 -7.02
C PRO A 294 14.90 5.70 -6.73
N SER A 295 15.88 6.43 -6.21
CA SER A 295 15.69 7.83 -5.75
C SER A 295 15.54 8.86 -6.87
N ASN A 296 15.72 8.45 -8.12
CA ASN A 296 15.51 9.26 -9.33
C ASN A 296 14.12 9.06 -9.95
N ASP A 297 13.30 8.19 -9.41
CA ASP A 297 11.90 8.05 -9.82
C ASP A 297 11.12 9.30 -9.37
N PRO A 298 10.38 9.98 -10.28
CA PRO A 298 9.62 11.18 -9.95
C PRO A 298 8.66 11.01 -8.78
N HIS A 299 7.95 9.88 -8.70
CA HIS A 299 7.02 9.58 -7.61
C HIS A 299 7.76 9.43 -6.29
N PHE A 300 8.92 8.77 -6.28
CA PHE A 300 9.71 8.57 -5.07
C PHE A 300 10.46 9.84 -4.63
N ILE A 301 10.81 10.74 -5.55
CA ILE A 301 11.36 12.07 -5.22
C ILE A 301 10.36 12.82 -4.34
N GLU A 302 9.10 12.89 -4.76
CA GLU A 302 8.05 13.58 -4.02
C GLU A 302 7.78 12.92 -2.66
N GLN A 303 7.62 11.59 -2.63
CA GLN A 303 7.39 10.83 -1.40
C GLN A 303 8.54 11.01 -0.40
N ASN A 304 9.78 10.88 -0.86
CA ASN A 304 10.96 11.07 -0.03
C ASN A 304 11.06 12.51 0.52
N SER A 305 10.66 13.51 -0.28
CA SER A 305 10.61 14.90 0.16
C SER A 305 9.57 15.12 1.27
N ARG A 306 8.37 14.57 1.12
CA ARG A 306 7.31 14.63 2.14
C ARG A 306 7.76 13.98 3.44
N ILE A 307 8.36 12.78 3.37
CA ILE A 307 8.84 12.02 4.52
C ILE A 307 9.96 12.75 5.25
N SER A 308 10.90 13.38 4.53
CA SER A 308 12.03 14.10 5.14
C SER A 308 11.60 15.25 6.06
N ASN A 309 10.37 15.74 5.90
CA ASN A 309 9.78 16.79 6.73
C ASN A 309 8.92 16.24 7.89
N THR A 310 8.86 14.90 8.07
CA THR A 310 8.09 14.28 9.14
C THR A 310 8.82 14.43 10.47
N PRO A 311 8.12 14.82 11.56
CA PRO A 311 8.74 14.93 12.88
C PRO A 311 9.27 13.59 13.40
N VAL A 312 10.33 13.65 14.20
CA VAL A 312 10.89 12.48 14.91
C VAL A 312 9.88 11.98 15.94
N SER A 313 9.66 10.66 16.00
CA SER A 313 8.84 10.01 17.02
C SER A 313 9.71 9.43 18.14
N TYR A 314 9.25 9.60 19.39
CA TYR A 314 9.86 9.04 20.59
C TYR A 314 8.85 8.13 21.30
N THR A 315 9.30 6.96 21.76
CA THR A 315 8.51 5.99 22.55
C THR A 315 9.35 5.34 23.65
#